data_e7204cb4addc12b866e8738b2135df62
#
_entry.id   e7204cb4addc12b866e8738b2135df62
#
_cell.length_a   1.000
_cell.length_b   1.000
_cell.length_c   1.000
_cell.angle_alpha   90.00
_cell.angle_beta   90.00
_cell.angle_gamma   90.00
#
_symmetry.space_group_name_H-M   'P 1'
#
loop_
_entity.id
_entity.type
_entity.pdbx_description
1 polymer ?
#
loop_
_entity_poly.entity_id
_entity_poly.type
_entity_poly.pdbx_seq_one_letter_code
_entity_poly.pdbx_strand_id
1 'polypeptide(L)'
;MAAKPKAPPRPPVLEWVMAALGAAVVLVTLTLLLKDAGGETAPPQLTAHVVEARPLADGWAAEIEIVNRGDETAARARVALMGSEAETDYVAGHGKARLTLIVPADPAGAAPVVRGWSEP
;
A
#
# COMPACT_ATOMS: atom_id res chain seq x y z
N MET A 1 -46.41 0.31 -55.23
CA MET A 1 -45.06 0.87 -55.44
C MET A 1 -44.17 0.53 -54.27
N ALA A 2 -43.16 -0.25 -54.49
CA ALA A 2 -42.17 -0.50 -53.44
C ALA A 2 -41.32 0.74 -53.21
N ALA A 3 -41.29 1.27 -52.00
CA ALA A 3 -40.42 2.36 -51.64
C ALA A 3 -38.97 1.94 -51.79
N LYS A 4 -38.13 2.75 -52.46
CA LYS A 4 -36.70 2.51 -52.50
C LYS A 4 -36.16 2.45 -51.12
N PRO A 5 -35.37 1.42 -50.75
CA PRO A 5 -34.71 1.43 -49.47
C PRO A 5 -33.82 2.64 -49.34
N LYS A 6 -33.99 3.40 -48.26
CA LYS A 6 -33.07 4.51 -47.99
C LYS A 6 -31.70 3.92 -47.67
N ALA A 7 -30.68 4.50 -48.30
CA ALA A 7 -29.33 4.19 -47.92
C ALA A 7 -29.15 4.45 -46.43
N PRO A 8 -28.45 3.56 -45.68
CA PRO A 8 -28.22 3.78 -44.27
C PRO A 8 -27.53 5.15 -44.10
N PRO A 9 -27.99 5.98 -43.16
CA PRO A 9 -27.39 7.28 -42.96
C PRO A 9 -25.92 7.09 -42.57
N ARG A 10 -25.04 7.88 -43.13
CA ARG A 10 -23.67 7.91 -42.69
C ARG A 10 -23.63 8.41 -41.25
N PRO A 11 -22.89 7.74 -40.38
CA PRO A 11 -22.76 8.24 -38.99
C PRO A 11 -22.17 9.65 -39.06
N PRO A 12 -22.68 10.59 -38.25
CA PRO A 12 -22.13 11.92 -38.18
C PRO A 12 -20.64 11.88 -37.78
N VAL A 13 -19.85 12.78 -38.26
CA VAL A 13 -18.42 12.90 -37.93
C VAL A 13 -18.24 12.98 -36.41
N LEU A 14 -19.15 13.66 -35.74
CA LEU A 14 -19.11 13.76 -34.27
C LEU A 14 -19.17 12.41 -33.58
N GLU A 15 -19.99 11.47 -34.05
CA GLU A 15 -20.06 10.11 -33.47
C GLU A 15 -18.74 9.37 -33.64
N TRP A 16 -18.11 9.50 -34.78
CA TRP A 16 -16.80 8.91 -35.03
C TRP A 16 -15.72 9.51 -34.14
N VAL A 17 -15.73 10.82 -33.98
CA VAL A 17 -14.79 11.51 -33.09
C VAL A 17 -15.00 11.06 -31.64
N MET A 18 -16.25 10.98 -31.16
CA MET A 18 -16.56 10.52 -29.81
C MET A 18 -16.19 9.06 -29.60
N ALA A 19 -16.43 8.22 -30.60
CA ALA A 19 -16.01 6.81 -30.55
C ALA A 19 -14.48 6.68 -30.48
N ALA A 20 -13.77 7.46 -31.27
CA ALA A 20 -12.29 7.47 -31.25
C ALA A 20 -11.74 7.96 -29.91
N LEU A 21 -12.32 9.00 -29.33
CA LEU A 21 -11.95 9.49 -28.01
C LEU A 21 -12.21 8.45 -26.92
N GLY A 22 -13.38 7.81 -26.94
CA GLY A 22 -13.72 6.74 -26.01
C GLY A 22 -12.74 5.56 -26.11
N ALA A 23 -12.44 5.13 -27.33
CA ALA A 23 -11.46 4.08 -27.58
C ALA A 23 -10.06 4.45 -27.08
N ALA A 24 -9.63 5.69 -27.30
CA ALA A 24 -8.35 6.19 -26.82
C ALA A 24 -8.26 6.18 -25.29
N VAL A 25 -9.32 6.62 -24.61
CA VAL A 25 -9.39 6.59 -23.14
C VAL A 25 -9.30 5.16 -22.62
N VAL A 26 -10.04 4.24 -23.21
CA VAL A 26 -10.01 2.81 -22.83
C VAL A 26 -8.63 2.22 -23.04
N LEU A 27 -8.01 2.47 -24.19
CA LEU A 27 -6.66 1.97 -24.49
C LEU A 27 -5.61 2.51 -23.53
N VAL A 28 -5.64 3.81 -23.23
CA VAL A 28 -4.74 4.41 -22.24
C VAL A 28 -4.93 3.79 -20.86
N THR A 29 -6.18 3.66 -20.43
CA THR A 29 -6.48 3.06 -19.13
C THR A 29 -6.00 1.62 -19.05
N LEU A 30 -6.28 0.79 -20.06
CA LEU A 30 -5.80 -0.59 -20.11
C LEU A 30 -4.28 -0.68 -20.14
N THR A 31 -3.62 0.19 -20.88
CA THR A 31 -2.16 0.22 -20.96
C THR A 31 -1.55 0.54 -19.60
N LEU A 32 -2.11 1.53 -18.89
CA LEU A 32 -1.65 1.87 -17.54
C LEU A 32 -1.87 0.74 -16.56
N LEU A 33 -3.03 0.09 -16.59
CA LEU A 33 -3.34 -1.05 -15.73
C LEU A 33 -2.42 -2.25 -16.01
N LEU A 34 -2.17 -2.56 -17.27
CA LEU A 34 -1.27 -3.66 -17.65
C LEU A 34 0.18 -3.37 -17.27
N LYS A 35 0.61 -2.13 -17.42
CA LYS A 35 1.94 -1.71 -17.01
C LYS A 35 2.12 -1.85 -15.50
N ASP A 36 1.11 -1.45 -14.73
CA ASP A 36 1.11 -1.56 -13.28
C ASP A 36 1.08 -3.03 -12.84
N ALA A 37 0.22 -3.84 -13.44
CA ALA A 37 0.11 -5.27 -13.15
C ALA A 37 1.33 -6.09 -13.58
N GLY A 38 2.01 -5.70 -14.65
CA GLY A 38 3.22 -6.37 -15.15
C GLY A 38 4.51 -5.84 -14.52
N GLY A 39 4.43 -4.79 -13.72
CA GLY A 39 5.57 -4.26 -12.98
C GLY A 39 6.00 -5.19 -11.86
N GLU A 40 7.31 -5.28 -11.63
CA GLU A 40 7.81 -5.97 -10.44
C GLU A 40 7.39 -5.20 -9.20
N THR A 41 6.72 -5.88 -8.27
CA THR A 41 6.39 -5.32 -6.96
C THR A 41 7.55 -5.57 -6.01
N ALA A 42 8.00 -4.52 -5.32
CA ALA A 42 9.03 -4.66 -4.31
C ALA A 42 8.47 -5.40 -3.09
N PRO A 43 9.22 -6.38 -2.55
CA PRO A 43 8.82 -7.07 -1.34
C PRO A 43 8.73 -6.09 -0.17
N PRO A 44 8.08 -6.48 0.95
CA PRO A 44 8.00 -5.62 2.12
C PRO A 44 9.37 -5.18 2.60
N GLN A 45 9.52 -3.89 2.86
CA GLN A 45 10.72 -3.30 3.46
C GLN A 45 10.31 -2.57 4.71
N LEU A 46 10.44 -3.23 5.84
CA LEU A 46 9.98 -2.72 7.12
C LEU A 46 11.12 -2.03 7.88
N THR A 47 10.84 -0.83 8.33
CA THR A 47 11.68 -0.11 9.28
C THR A 47 10.84 0.28 10.49
N ALA A 48 11.43 0.27 11.66
CA ALA A 48 10.75 0.61 12.89
C ALA A 48 11.55 1.68 13.65
N HIS A 49 10.82 2.60 14.28
CA HIS A 49 11.43 3.63 15.12
C HIS A 49 10.50 4.00 16.27
N VAL A 50 11.08 4.44 17.37
CA VAL A 50 10.33 4.94 18.51
C VAL A 50 9.87 6.35 18.23
N VAL A 51 8.56 6.59 18.27
CA VAL A 51 7.98 7.93 18.06
C VAL A 51 7.67 8.63 19.35
N GLU A 52 7.34 7.89 20.40
CA GLU A 52 7.04 8.44 21.72
C GLU A 52 7.38 7.43 22.80
N ALA A 53 7.78 7.91 23.95
CA ALA A 53 8.02 7.08 25.13
C ALA A 53 7.43 7.76 26.36
N ARG A 54 6.72 7.01 27.17
CA ARG A 54 6.12 7.49 28.42
C ARG A 54 6.58 6.67 29.59
N PRO A 55 6.98 7.28 30.71
CA PRO A 55 7.31 6.55 31.91
C PRO A 55 6.05 5.93 32.54
N LEU A 56 6.18 4.70 33.02
CA LEU A 56 5.16 3.97 33.77
C LEU A 56 5.73 3.64 35.15
N ALA A 57 4.85 3.16 36.04
CA ALA A 57 5.28 2.75 37.38
C ALA A 57 6.36 1.68 37.37
N ASP A 58 6.26 0.70 36.45
CA ASP A 58 7.16 -0.45 36.37
C ASP A 58 7.96 -0.50 35.06
N GLY A 59 8.17 0.64 34.40
CA GLY A 59 8.91 0.65 33.16
C GLY A 59 8.52 1.82 32.26
N TRP A 60 8.55 1.60 30.97
CA TRP A 60 8.25 2.60 29.95
C TRP A 60 7.33 2.03 28.89
N ALA A 61 6.39 2.84 28.44
CA ALA A 61 5.60 2.55 27.25
C ALA A 61 6.25 3.20 26.04
N ALA A 62 6.76 2.40 25.12
CA ALA A 62 7.35 2.87 23.88
C ALA A 62 6.35 2.71 22.74
N GLU A 63 5.97 3.80 22.12
CA GLU A 63 5.17 3.79 20.90
C GLU A 63 6.09 3.68 19.69
N ILE A 64 5.92 2.62 18.93
CA ILE A 64 6.78 2.31 17.78
C ILE A 64 5.97 2.44 16.51
N GLU A 65 6.52 3.15 15.53
CA GLU A 65 5.97 3.24 14.20
C GLU A 65 6.75 2.33 13.27
N ILE A 66 6.03 1.47 12.55
CA ILE A 66 6.59 0.61 11.52
C ILE A 66 6.20 1.20 10.16
N VAL A 67 7.18 1.43 9.31
CA VAL A 67 6.97 1.94 7.96
C VAL A 67 7.33 0.85 6.96
N ASN A 68 6.42 0.57 6.05
CA ASN A 68 6.66 -0.33 4.93
C ASN A 68 6.94 0.48 3.67
N ARG A 69 8.16 0.43 3.17
CA ARG A 69 8.57 1.11 1.94
C ARG A 69 8.43 0.23 0.71
N GLY A 70 8.13 -1.04 0.89
CA GLY A 70 7.84 -1.96 -0.19
C GLY A 70 6.44 -1.77 -0.76
N ASP A 71 6.17 -2.45 -1.86
CA ASP A 71 4.86 -2.41 -2.53
C ASP A 71 3.89 -3.45 -1.97
N GLU A 72 4.42 -4.51 -1.39
CA GLU A 72 3.64 -5.62 -0.85
C GLU A 72 3.32 -5.43 0.63
N THR A 73 2.16 -5.91 1.04
CA THR A 73 1.75 -5.91 2.45
C THR A 73 2.53 -6.96 3.23
N ALA A 74 3.03 -6.57 4.41
CA ALA A 74 3.59 -7.49 5.38
C ALA A 74 2.52 -7.89 6.40
N ALA A 75 2.38 -9.18 6.65
CA ALA A 75 1.50 -9.70 7.69
C ALA A 75 2.32 -10.14 8.90
N ARG A 76 1.74 -10.04 10.08
CA ARG A 76 2.35 -10.49 11.33
C ARG A 76 3.77 -9.95 11.52
N ALA A 77 3.94 -8.66 11.30
CA ALA A 77 5.22 -8.01 11.52
C ALA A 77 5.54 -7.98 13.02
N ARG A 78 6.68 -8.53 13.38
CA ARG A 78 7.15 -8.57 14.76
C ARG A 78 8.27 -7.58 14.98
N VAL A 79 8.17 -6.85 16.07
CA VAL A 79 9.17 -5.85 16.45
C VAL A 79 9.65 -6.14 17.85
N ALA A 80 10.95 -6.08 18.05
CA ALA A 80 11.58 -6.26 19.36
C ALA A 80 12.31 -4.99 19.77
N LEU A 81 12.22 -4.68 21.06
CA LEU A 81 12.94 -3.56 21.68
C LEU A 81 13.26 -3.93 23.13
N MET A 82 14.54 -3.87 23.49
CA MET A 82 15.00 -4.11 24.86
C MET A 82 14.47 -5.43 25.47
N GLY A 83 14.41 -6.49 24.69
CA GLY A 83 13.93 -7.79 25.12
C GLY A 83 12.40 -7.97 25.10
N SER A 84 11.65 -6.91 24.84
CA SER A 84 10.21 -6.97 24.65
C SER A 84 9.88 -7.11 23.16
N GLU A 85 8.83 -7.85 22.87
CA GLU A 85 8.43 -8.13 21.49
C GLU A 85 6.92 -7.96 21.34
N ALA A 86 6.48 -7.41 20.21
CA ALA A 86 5.08 -7.28 19.86
C ALA A 86 4.88 -7.54 18.36
N GLU A 87 3.67 -7.89 18.00
CA GLU A 87 3.28 -8.21 16.64
C GLU A 87 2.14 -7.30 16.21
N THR A 88 2.18 -6.85 14.95
CA THR A 88 1.07 -6.17 14.31
C THR A 88 0.52 -7.04 13.19
N ASP A 89 -0.80 -6.97 12.95
CA ASP A 89 -1.47 -7.84 11.98
C ASP A 89 -1.01 -7.58 10.54
N TYR A 90 -1.05 -6.32 10.13
CA TYR A 90 -0.70 -5.94 8.75
C TYR A 90 0.00 -4.58 8.70
N VAL A 91 0.97 -4.48 7.81
CA VAL A 91 1.54 -3.20 7.39
C VAL A 91 1.42 -3.13 5.87
N ALA A 92 0.49 -2.31 5.40
CA ALA A 92 0.25 -2.17 3.96
C ALA A 92 1.49 -1.65 3.24
N GLY A 93 1.63 -2.04 1.97
CA GLY A 93 2.66 -1.46 1.10
C GLY A 93 2.55 0.07 1.10
N HIS A 94 3.68 0.77 1.25
CA HIS A 94 3.76 2.22 1.43
C HIS A 94 2.96 2.76 2.63
N GLY A 95 2.57 1.88 3.55
CA GLY A 95 1.79 2.21 4.73
C GLY A 95 2.62 2.23 6.00
N LYS A 96 1.95 2.57 7.07
CA LYS A 96 2.52 2.66 8.42
C LYS A 96 1.60 1.94 9.40
N ALA A 97 2.19 1.38 10.45
CA ALA A 97 1.46 0.84 11.58
C ALA A 97 2.12 1.30 12.87
N ARG A 98 1.34 1.41 13.93
CA ARG A 98 1.85 1.75 15.26
C ARG A 98 1.53 0.66 16.24
N LEU A 99 2.44 0.43 17.16
CA LEU A 99 2.25 -0.49 18.27
C LEU A 99 2.94 0.06 19.51
N THR A 100 2.51 -0.42 20.66
CA THR A 100 3.09 -0.03 21.94
C THR A 100 3.77 -1.23 22.57
N LEU A 101 5.02 -1.03 22.99
CA LEU A 101 5.79 -2.01 23.75
C LEU A 101 6.05 -1.49 25.15
N ILE A 102 5.95 -2.37 26.13
CA ILE A 102 6.37 -2.08 27.50
C ILE A 102 7.81 -2.55 27.64
N VAL A 103 8.68 -1.62 27.96
CA VAL A 103 10.13 -1.88 28.11
C VAL A 103 10.60 -1.52 29.52
N PRO A 104 11.68 -2.17 30.02
CA PRO A 104 12.12 -1.98 31.39
C PRO A 104 12.84 -0.68 31.67
N ALA A 105 13.32 0.02 30.63
CA ALA A 105 14.09 1.23 30.77
C ALA A 105 13.71 2.26 29.69
N ASP A 106 14.19 3.48 29.84
CA ASP A 106 13.96 4.54 28.85
C ASP A 106 14.46 4.10 27.46
N PRO A 107 13.55 4.01 26.47
CA PRO A 107 13.93 3.60 25.12
C PRO A 107 14.64 4.71 24.31
N ALA A 108 14.88 5.86 24.89
CA ALA A 108 15.59 6.93 24.21
C ALA A 108 16.97 6.45 23.72
N GLY A 109 17.25 6.61 22.44
CA GLY A 109 18.48 6.11 21.83
C GLY A 109 18.50 4.63 21.51
N ALA A 110 17.50 3.86 21.90
CA ALA A 110 17.37 2.46 21.52
C ALA A 110 16.66 2.34 20.16
N ALA A 111 17.14 1.43 19.32
CA ALA A 111 16.55 1.17 18.02
C ALA A 111 15.72 -0.12 18.07
N PRO A 112 14.40 -0.06 17.77
CA PRO A 112 13.62 -1.28 17.62
C PRO A 112 14.09 -2.07 16.39
N VAL A 113 13.98 -3.38 16.47
CA VAL A 113 14.38 -4.29 15.42
C VAL A 113 13.17 -5.04 14.90
N VAL A 114 12.98 -5.04 13.60
CA VAL A 114 11.96 -5.88 12.96
C VAL A 114 12.51 -7.30 12.89
N ARG A 115 11.87 -8.23 13.60
CA ARG A 115 12.31 -9.62 13.69
C ARG A 115 11.86 -10.46 12.51
N GLY A 116 10.76 -10.10 11.89
CA GLY A 116 10.26 -10.81 10.73
C GLY A 116 8.81 -10.46 10.42
N TRP A 117 8.35 -10.96 9.32
CA TRP A 117 6.97 -10.85 8.86
C TRP A 117 6.65 -12.04 7.97
N SER A 118 5.36 -12.22 7.65
CA SER A 118 4.92 -13.22 6.69
C SER A 118 4.18 -12.57 5.53
N GLU A 119 4.00 -13.32 4.47
CA GLU A 119 3.10 -12.93 3.39
C GLU A 119 1.65 -13.06 3.87
N PRO A 120 0.78 -12.15 3.45
CA PRO A 120 -0.63 -12.21 3.82
C PRO A 120 -1.34 -13.43 3.23
#